data_60622ddf51435f892f53582b35e957cb
#
_entry.id   60622ddf51435f892f53582b35e957cb
#
_cell.length_a   1.000
_cell.length_b   1.000
_cell.length_c   1.000
_cell.angle_alpha   90.00
_cell.angle_beta   90.00
_cell.angle_gamma   90.00
#
_symmetry.space_group_name_H-M   'P 1'
#
loop_
_entity.id
_entity.type
_entity.pdbx_description
1 polymer ?
#
loop_
_entity_poly.entity_id
_entity_poly.type
_entity_poly.pdbx_seq_one_letter_code
_entity_poly.pdbx_strand_id
1 'polypeptide(L)'
;MKLRLLLPFLGLVCATALPAAETAPAKQPVLVTVHGAWAGGWHFKKIAPLLEAKGWKVCRPSLSGLGEHFNTARPDIGLATHIGDIVNYILFEDLHDVILLGHSYGGMVITGVADRIPERISRLIYLDAFVPENGESLMSLRKSGALQVEKMEQDGFLIPTWVKPGKPFPIDVPHPLKTFTDPIALKNQVAAAKIPATYILTVDPGKKPEDDDFFAAAERARARGWPVLIIEGDHNPHWRQPEALAGVIANIP
;
A
#
# COMPACT_ATOMS: atom_id res chain seq x y z
N MET A 1 -12.34 -11.14 -94.46
CA MET A 1 -11.35 -10.74 -93.42
C MET A 1 -12.15 -10.24 -92.21
N LYS A 2 -12.31 -11.05 -91.16
CA LYS A 2 -13.10 -10.67 -89.94
C LYS A 2 -12.11 -10.27 -88.83
N LEU A 3 -12.14 -9.02 -88.47
CA LEU A 3 -11.33 -8.44 -87.41
C LEU A 3 -12.00 -8.76 -86.07
N ARG A 4 -11.32 -9.49 -85.17
CA ARG A 4 -11.76 -9.75 -83.79
C ARG A 4 -11.11 -8.73 -82.85
N LEU A 5 -11.95 -7.88 -82.23
CA LEU A 5 -11.57 -6.94 -81.20
C LEU A 5 -11.47 -7.70 -79.85
N LEU A 6 -10.28 -7.72 -79.22
CA LEU A 6 -10.07 -8.22 -77.86
C LEU A 6 -10.21 -7.05 -76.89
N LEU A 7 -11.19 -7.09 -76.00
CA LEU A 7 -11.33 -6.19 -74.85
C LEU A 7 -10.50 -6.71 -73.66
N PRO A 8 -9.73 -5.88 -72.99
CA PRO A 8 -9.05 -6.30 -71.78
C PRO A 8 -10.01 -6.28 -70.59
N PHE A 9 -10.05 -7.39 -69.85
CA PHE A 9 -10.77 -7.55 -68.61
C PHE A 9 -9.97 -6.86 -67.49
N LEU A 10 -10.47 -5.73 -66.99
CA LEU A 10 -9.87 -5.01 -65.85
C LEU A 10 -10.40 -5.65 -64.55
N GLY A 11 -9.59 -6.51 -63.92
CA GLY A 11 -9.94 -7.14 -62.63
C GLY A 11 -9.88 -6.12 -61.49
N LEU A 12 -11.03 -5.79 -60.92
CA LEU A 12 -11.14 -4.95 -59.73
C LEU A 12 -10.72 -5.78 -58.51
N VAL A 13 -9.50 -5.56 -57.98
CA VAL A 13 -9.02 -6.14 -56.71
C VAL A 13 -9.68 -5.36 -55.57
N CYS A 14 -10.71 -5.91 -54.99
CA CYS A 14 -11.34 -5.39 -53.78
C CYS A 14 -10.42 -5.72 -52.59
N ALA A 15 -9.59 -4.80 -52.12
CA ALA A 15 -8.82 -4.95 -50.89
C ALA A 15 -9.76 -4.84 -49.71
N THR A 16 -10.11 -5.97 -49.12
CA THR A 16 -10.81 -5.99 -47.82
C THR A 16 -9.84 -5.59 -46.71
N ALA A 17 -10.00 -4.36 -46.21
CA ALA A 17 -9.28 -3.91 -45.01
C ALA A 17 -9.73 -4.77 -43.83
N LEU A 18 -8.82 -5.54 -43.24
CA LEU A 18 -9.05 -6.24 -41.97
C LEU A 18 -9.32 -5.17 -40.89
N PRO A 19 -10.36 -5.32 -40.05
CA PRO A 19 -10.58 -4.43 -38.94
C PRO A 19 -9.34 -4.50 -38.01
N ALA A 20 -8.79 -3.33 -37.63
CA ALA A 20 -7.74 -3.23 -36.63
C ALA A 20 -8.25 -3.91 -35.36
N ALA A 21 -7.46 -4.82 -34.81
CA ALA A 21 -7.78 -5.47 -33.54
C ALA A 21 -7.95 -4.38 -32.47
N GLU A 22 -9.17 -4.25 -31.96
CA GLU A 22 -9.50 -3.36 -30.85
C GLU A 22 -8.69 -3.83 -29.65
N THR A 23 -7.64 -3.08 -29.28
CA THR A 23 -6.85 -3.39 -28.08
C THR A 23 -7.78 -3.26 -26.89
N ALA A 24 -7.96 -4.34 -26.14
CA ALA A 24 -8.73 -4.31 -24.89
C ALA A 24 -8.24 -3.13 -24.02
N PRO A 25 -9.15 -2.35 -23.42
CA PRO A 25 -8.76 -1.22 -22.60
C PRO A 25 -7.79 -1.69 -21.50
N ALA A 26 -6.70 -0.96 -21.32
CA ALA A 26 -5.72 -1.27 -20.28
C ALA A 26 -6.45 -1.36 -18.93
N LYS A 27 -6.23 -2.46 -18.19
CA LYS A 27 -6.88 -2.69 -16.91
C LYS A 27 -6.50 -1.56 -15.94
N GLN A 28 -7.50 -0.92 -15.34
CA GLN A 28 -7.32 0.14 -14.36
C GLN A 28 -6.57 -0.40 -13.14
N PRO A 29 -5.39 0.15 -12.76
CA PRO A 29 -4.70 -0.26 -11.55
C PRO A 29 -5.54 0.03 -10.30
N VAL A 30 -5.61 -0.93 -9.38
CA VAL A 30 -6.33 -0.79 -8.11
C VAL A 30 -5.31 -0.71 -6.98
N LEU A 31 -5.25 0.44 -6.32
CA LEU A 31 -4.41 0.66 -5.14
C LEU A 31 -5.28 0.62 -3.88
N VAL A 32 -4.95 -0.27 -2.94
CA VAL A 32 -5.48 -0.24 -1.58
C VAL A 32 -4.39 0.24 -0.65
N THR A 33 -4.64 1.33 0.08
CA THR A 33 -3.67 1.90 1.04
C THR A 33 -4.03 1.52 2.46
N VAL A 34 -3.02 1.14 3.25
CA VAL A 34 -3.13 0.82 4.68
C VAL A 34 -2.28 1.82 5.46
N HIS A 35 -2.95 2.60 6.28
CA HIS A 35 -2.34 3.69 7.03
C HIS A 35 -1.46 3.22 8.20
N GLY A 36 -0.61 4.11 8.70
CA GLY A 36 0.20 3.91 9.89
C GLY A 36 -0.59 3.94 11.19
N ALA A 37 0.10 3.79 12.31
CA ALA A 37 -0.49 3.87 13.63
C ALA A 37 -1.15 5.25 13.87
N TRP A 38 -2.17 5.28 14.73
CA TRP A 38 -2.97 6.46 15.14
C TRP A 38 -3.79 7.13 14.05
N ALA A 39 -3.47 6.90 12.78
CA ALA A 39 -4.07 7.58 11.64
C ALA A 39 -5.40 6.93 11.18
N GLY A 40 -5.76 7.16 9.94
CA GLY A 40 -6.90 6.58 9.22
C GLY A 40 -6.66 6.71 7.71
N GLY A 41 -7.60 6.23 6.92
CA GLY A 41 -7.55 6.36 5.46
C GLY A 41 -7.37 7.80 4.97
N TRP A 42 -7.72 8.78 5.80
CA TRP A 42 -7.52 10.21 5.55
C TRP A 42 -6.05 10.60 5.32
N HIS A 43 -5.08 9.83 5.83
CA HIS A 43 -3.65 10.08 5.59
C HIS A 43 -3.30 10.11 4.10
N PHE A 44 -3.99 9.31 3.29
CA PHE A 44 -3.76 9.23 1.85
C PHE A 44 -4.67 10.14 1.02
N LYS A 45 -5.44 11.05 1.65
CA LYS A 45 -6.39 11.90 0.92
C LYS A 45 -5.75 12.89 -0.04
N LYS A 46 -4.45 13.22 0.15
CA LYS A 46 -3.73 14.13 -0.75
C LYS A 46 -3.17 13.40 -1.97
N ILE A 47 -2.71 12.16 -1.80
CA ILE A 47 -2.12 11.39 -2.89
C ILE A 47 -3.18 10.72 -3.77
N ALA A 48 -4.35 10.38 -3.22
CA ALA A 48 -5.40 9.69 -3.96
C ALA A 48 -5.80 10.42 -5.25
N PRO A 49 -6.19 11.72 -5.26
CA PRO A 49 -6.58 12.40 -6.48
C PRO A 49 -5.46 12.50 -7.51
N LEU A 50 -4.19 12.49 -7.09
CA LEU A 50 -3.04 12.53 -7.99
C LEU A 50 -2.86 11.22 -8.77
N LEU A 51 -3.16 10.09 -8.14
CA LEU A 51 -3.14 8.76 -8.78
C LEU A 51 -4.42 8.53 -9.59
N GLU A 52 -5.58 8.97 -9.09
CA GLU A 52 -6.86 8.90 -9.79
C GLU A 52 -6.81 9.68 -11.12
N ALA A 53 -6.17 10.86 -11.14
CA ALA A 53 -5.91 11.62 -12.37
C ALA A 53 -5.03 10.87 -13.38
N LYS A 54 -4.29 9.85 -12.94
CA LYS A 54 -3.51 8.93 -13.78
C LYS A 54 -4.27 7.65 -14.15
N GLY A 55 -5.57 7.58 -13.85
CA GLY A 55 -6.43 6.45 -14.18
C GLY A 55 -6.43 5.31 -13.15
N TRP A 56 -5.90 5.51 -11.94
CA TRP A 56 -5.93 4.51 -10.87
C TRP A 56 -7.27 4.52 -10.12
N LYS A 57 -7.70 3.37 -9.60
CA LYS A 57 -8.71 3.30 -8.53
C LYS A 57 -7.96 3.30 -7.20
N VAL A 58 -8.22 4.29 -6.33
CA VAL A 58 -7.54 4.40 -5.03
C VAL A 58 -8.54 4.18 -3.90
N CYS A 59 -8.31 3.12 -3.13
CA CYS A 59 -9.09 2.73 -1.97
C CYS A 59 -8.31 3.03 -0.68
N ARG A 60 -8.97 3.66 0.29
CA ARG A 60 -8.32 4.14 1.52
C ARG A 60 -9.13 3.74 2.77
N PRO A 61 -9.32 2.43 3.02
CA PRO A 61 -10.04 1.99 4.21
C PRO A 61 -9.31 2.42 5.49
N SER A 62 -10.06 2.75 6.53
CA SER A 62 -9.55 2.89 7.89
C SER A 62 -9.68 1.56 8.64
N LEU A 63 -8.70 1.29 9.49
CA LEU A 63 -8.66 0.11 10.35
C LEU A 63 -9.62 0.27 11.53
N SER A 64 -10.13 -0.84 12.08
CA SER A 64 -11.04 -0.86 13.23
C SER A 64 -10.50 -0.05 14.40
N GLY A 65 -11.34 0.83 14.96
CA GLY A 65 -11.00 1.71 16.08
C GLY A 65 -10.09 2.88 15.74
N LEU A 66 -9.79 3.12 14.45
CA LEU A 66 -8.92 4.20 13.98
C LEU A 66 -9.61 5.09 12.93
N GLY A 67 -9.03 6.25 12.68
CA GLY A 67 -9.62 7.20 11.74
C GLY A 67 -11.07 7.54 12.07
N GLU A 68 -11.96 7.47 11.08
CA GLU A 68 -13.41 7.69 11.26
C GLU A 68 -14.11 6.61 12.10
N HIS A 69 -13.43 5.48 12.37
CA HIS A 69 -13.95 4.39 13.22
C HIS A 69 -13.49 4.50 14.68
N PHE A 70 -12.87 5.62 15.09
CA PHE A 70 -12.30 5.78 16.43
C PHE A 70 -13.33 5.61 17.58
N ASN A 71 -14.60 5.88 17.31
CA ASN A 71 -15.69 5.69 18.27
C ASN A 71 -15.99 4.21 18.61
N THR A 72 -15.45 3.28 17.82
CA THR A 72 -15.57 1.84 18.06
C THR A 72 -14.29 1.24 18.63
N ALA A 73 -13.32 2.07 19.00
CA ALA A 73 -12.05 1.63 19.55
C ALA A 73 -12.23 0.84 20.85
N ARG A 74 -11.54 -0.29 20.95
CA ARG A 74 -11.50 -1.15 22.13
C ARG A 74 -10.08 -1.71 22.32
N PRO A 75 -9.63 -1.94 23.57
CA PRO A 75 -8.29 -2.43 23.85
C PRO A 75 -8.04 -3.88 23.38
N ASP A 76 -9.08 -4.65 23.10
CA ASP A 76 -9.00 -6.01 22.57
C ASP A 76 -8.80 -6.10 21.05
N ILE A 77 -8.89 -4.96 20.33
CA ILE A 77 -8.54 -4.89 18.92
C ILE A 77 -7.05 -5.18 18.77
N GLY A 78 -6.71 -6.26 18.08
CA GLY A 78 -5.35 -6.71 17.85
C GLY A 78 -4.96 -6.67 16.36
N LEU A 79 -3.70 -7.05 16.07
CA LEU A 79 -3.17 -7.09 14.72
C LEU A 79 -4.01 -7.97 13.78
N ALA A 80 -4.49 -9.12 14.27
CA ALA A 80 -5.32 -10.03 13.48
C ALA A 80 -6.65 -9.41 13.03
N THR A 81 -7.22 -8.47 13.84
CA THR A 81 -8.42 -7.70 13.49
C THR A 81 -8.11 -6.77 12.33
N HIS A 82 -7.04 -5.97 12.43
CA HIS A 82 -6.65 -5.04 11.37
C HIS A 82 -6.29 -5.74 10.05
N ILE A 83 -5.66 -6.91 10.11
CA ILE A 83 -5.45 -7.74 8.91
C ILE A 83 -6.81 -8.17 8.33
N GLY A 84 -7.74 -8.60 9.21
CA GLY A 84 -9.11 -8.98 8.83
C GLY A 84 -9.88 -7.85 8.16
N ASP A 85 -9.75 -6.61 8.63
CA ASP A 85 -10.40 -5.43 8.05
C ASP A 85 -10.04 -5.27 6.57
N ILE A 86 -8.76 -5.35 6.24
CA ILE A 86 -8.28 -5.18 4.86
C ILE A 86 -8.61 -6.40 3.99
N VAL A 87 -8.50 -7.62 4.54
CA VAL A 87 -8.93 -8.85 3.84
C VAL A 87 -10.41 -8.73 3.47
N ASN A 88 -11.27 -8.41 4.45
CA ASN A 88 -12.69 -8.27 4.22
C ASN A 88 -13.00 -7.15 3.23
N TYR A 89 -12.34 -5.99 3.36
CA TYR A 89 -12.51 -4.89 2.41
C TYR A 89 -12.25 -5.36 0.97
N ILE A 90 -11.11 -6.02 0.72
CA ILE A 90 -10.75 -6.52 -0.61
C ILE A 90 -11.77 -7.53 -1.13
N LEU A 91 -12.24 -8.45 -0.27
CA LEU A 91 -13.19 -9.50 -0.66
C LEU A 91 -14.61 -8.95 -0.89
N PHE A 92 -15.12 -8.05 -0.04
CA PHE A 92 -16.47 -7.50 -0.17
C PHE A 92 -16.59 -6.50 -1.34
N GLU A 93 -15.50 -5.79 -1.66
CA GLU A 93 -15.41 -4.94 -2.86
C GLU A 93 -15.04 -5.72 -4.13
N ASP A 94 -14.89 -7.06 -4.01
CA ASP A 94 -14.46 -7.98 -5.06
C ASP A 94 -13.26 -7.47 -5.87
N LEU A 95 -12.24 -6.95 -5.15
CA LEU A 95 -11.04 -6.41 -5.77
C LEU A 95 -10.08 -7.53 -6.16
N HIS A 96 -9.50 -7.41 -7.34
CA HIS A 96 -8.51 -8.33 -7.90
C HIS A 96 -7.27 -7.58 -8.38
N ASP A 97 -6.14 -8.26 -8.46
CA ASP A 97 -4.84 -7.71 -8.88
C ASP A 97 -4.48 -6.44 -8.11
N VAL A 98 -4.77 -6.44 -6.81
CA VAL A 98 -4.60 -5.29 -5.93
C VAL A 98 -3.12 -4.98 -5.75
N ILE A 99 -2.76 -3.72 -5.96
CA ILE A 99 -1.52 -3.14 -5.46
C ILE A 99 -1.79 -2.70 -4.03
N LEU A 100 -1.15 -3.36 -3.05
CA LEU A 100 -1.40 -3.12 -1.63
C LEU A 100 -0.23 -2.33 -1.03
N LEU A 101 -0.49 -1.10 -0.60
CA LEU A 101 0.50 -0.22 0.00
C LEU A 101 0.28 -0.12 1.51
N GLY A 102 1.33 -0.41 2.29
CA GLY A 102 1.33 -0.22 3.74
C GLY A 102 2.35 0.82 4.17
N HIS A 103 1.91 1.80 4.95
CA HIS A 103 2.77 2.81 5.55
C HIS A 103 3.04 2.48 7.01
N SER A 104 4.28 2.57 7.45
CA SER A 104 4.65 2.44 8.88
C SER A 104 4.13 1.11 9.49
N TYR A 105 3.27 1.19 10.52
CA TYR A 105 2.52 0.05 11.08
C TYR A 105 1.77 -0.76 10.01
N GLY A 106 1.27 -0.08 8.98
CA GLY A 106 0.56 -0.72 7.87
C GLY A 106 1.36 -1.84 7.18
N GLY A 107 2.69 -1.84 7.30
CA GLY A 107 3.54 -2.94 6.84
C GLY A 107 3.26 -4.28 7.53
N MET A 108 2.96 -4.24 8.84
CA MET A 108 2.51 -5.43 9.60
C MET A 108 1.21 -5.99 9.02
N VAL A 109 0.26 -5.08 8.71
CA VAL A 109 -1.06 -5.45 8.20
C VAL A 109 -0.97 -6.03 6.78
N ILE A 110 -0.29 -5.34 5.84
CA ILE A 110 -0.21 -5.82 4.44
C ILE A 110 0.53 -7.15 4.32
N THR A 111 1.51 -7.41 5.19
CA THR A 111 2.18 -8.71 5.24
C THR A 111 1.19 -9.82 5.59
N GLY A 112 0.33 -9.60 6.61
CA GLY A 112 -0.69 -10.56 6.98
C GLY A 112 -1.81 -10.72 5.96
N VAL A 113 -2.16 -9.66 5.22
CA VAL A 113 -3.13 -9.73 4.12
C VAL A 113 -2.57 -10.57 2.97
N ALA A 114 -1.32 -10.32 2.57
CA ALA A 114 -0.64 -11.09 1.53
C ALA A 114 -0.54 -12.59 1.86
N ASP A 115 -0.38 -12.92 3.14
CA ASP A 115 -0.39 -14.31 3.62
C ASP A 115 -1.79 -14.96 3.52
N ARG A 116 -2.88 -14.19 3.79
CA ARG A 116 -4.24 -14.73 3.82
C ARG A 116 -4.91 -14.87 2.47
N ILE A 117 -4.68 -13.91 1.57
CA ILE A 117 -5.32 -13.83 0.24
C ILE A 117 -4.32 -13.47 -0.86
N PRO A 118 -3.20 -14.23 -1.00
CA PRO A 118 -2.14 -13.90 -1.96
C PRO A 118 -2.65 -13.83 -3.41
N GLU A 119 -3.70 -14.58 -3.75
CA GLU A 119 -4.32 -14.62 -5.08
C GLU A 119 -5.04 -13.32 -5.47
N ARG A 120 -5.32 -12.44 -4.51
CA ARG A 120 -5.96 -11.13 -4.76
C ARG A 120 -4.93 -10.01 -4.96
N ILE A 121 -3.65 -10.26 -4.63
CA ILE A 121 -2.61 -9.23 -4.56
C ILE A 121 -1.65 -9.38 -5.73
N SER A 122 -1.52 -8.34 -6.53
CA SER A 122 -0.54 -8.30 -7.64
C SER A 122 0.81 -7.74 -7.21
N ARG A 123 0.84 -6.89 -6.19
CA ARG A 123 2.06 -6.22 -5.71
C ARG A 123 1.92 -5.70 -4.29
N LEU A 124 3.04 -5.69 -3.56
CA LEU A 124 3.18 -5.03 -2.26
C LEU A 124 4.08 -3.80 -2.37
N ILE A 125 3.69 -2.70 -1.71
CA ILE A 125 4.51 -1.51 -1.53
C ILE A 125 4.62 -1.22 -0.03
N TYR A 126 5.84 -1.31 0.49
CA TYR A 126 6.15 -0.93 1.86
C TYR A 126 6.68 0.50 1.85
N LEU A 127 5.89 1.44 2.35
CA LEU A 127 6.25 2.84 2.43
C LEU A 127 6.72 3.16 3.84
N ASP A 128 8.03 3.27 4.03
CA ASP A 128 8.64 3.57 5.33
C ASP A 128 8.02 2.72 6.46
N ALA A 129 8.01 1.39 6.26
CA ALA A 129 7.11 0.48 6.94
C ALA A 129 7.85 -0.73 7.54
N PHE A 130 7.23 -1.33 8.55
CA PHE A 130 7.73 -2.58 9.13
C PHE A 130 7.59 -3.74 8.13
N VAL A 131 8.60 -4.62 8.11
CA VAL A 131 8.66 -5.82 7.27
C VAL A 131 8.84 -7.03 8.18
N PRO A 132 7.74 -7.57 8.76
CA PRO A 132 7.82 -8.65 9.74
C PRO A 132 8.16 -10.00 9.13
N GLU A 133 8.66 -10.88 10.00
CA GLU A 133 8.69 -12.33 9.84
C GLU A 133 7.64 -12.99 10.74
N ASN A 134 7.36 -14.27 10.50
CA ASN A 134 6.38 -15.00 11.30
C ASN A 134 6.76 -14.99 12.78
N GLY A 135 5.80 -14.66 13.66
CA GLY A 135 5.99 -14.60 15.10
C GLY A 135 6.53 -13.26 15.62
N GLU A 136 6.90 -12.32 14.75
CA GLU A 136 7.33 -10.98 15.18
C GLU A 136 6.13 -10.08 15.46
N SER A 137 6.30 -9.18 16.43
CA SER A 137 5.38 -8.08 16.72
C SER A 137 6.02 -6.74 16.36
N LEU A 138 5.23 -5.67 16.22
CA LEU A 138 5.80 -4.35 16.04
C LEU A 138 6.74 -3.99 17.20
N MET A 139 6.37 -4.36 18.43
CA MET A 139 7.21 -4.13 19.60
C MET A 139 8.58 -4.78 19.50
N SER A 140 8.67 -5.97 18.89
CA SER A 140 9.96 -6.66 18.69
C SER A 140 10.81 -6.06 17.56
N LEU A 141 10.17 -5.38 16.60
CA LEU A 141 10.82 -4.81 15.41
C LEU A 141 11.26 -3.37 15.57
N ARG A 142 10.62 -2.62 16.46
CA ARG A 142 10.93 -1.20 16.65
C ARG A 142 12.36 -0.99 17.18
N LYS A 143 13.02 0.04 16.70
CA LYS A 143 14.29 0.48 17.27
C LYS A 143 14.07 0.94 18.73
N SER A 144 14.93 0.50 19.61
CA SER A 144 14.85 0.91 21.03
C SER A 144 14.96 2.43 21.15
N GLY A 145 13.99 3.05 21.83
CA GLY A 145 13.95 4.50 22.06
C GLY A 145 13.29 5.33 20.95
N ALA A 146 13.04 4.77 19.75
CA ALA A 146 12.39 5.50 18.65
C ALA A 146 10.97 5.97 19.02
N LEU A 147 10.24 5.16 19.78
CA LEU A 147 8.91 5.48 20.27
C LEU A 147 8.81 5.08 21.75
N GLN A 148 8.44 6.02 22.62
CA GLN A 148 8.32 5.76 24.07
C GLN A 148 6.93 5.18 24.40
N VAL A 149 6.66 3.97 23.89
CA VAL A 149 5.37 3.28 24.01
C VAL A 149 4.89 3.23 25.46
N GLU A 150 5.81 2.98 26.40
CA GLU A 150 5.54 2.86 27.84
C GLU A 150 5.00 4.16 28.45
N LYS A 151 5.34 5.31 27.84
CA LYS A 151 4.82 6.63 28.26
C LYS A 151 3.52 7.02 27.57
N MET A 152 3.18 6.35 26.49
CA MET A 152 1.97 6.61 25.70
C MET A 152 0.82 5.70 26.12
N GLU A 153 1.12 4.59 26.80
CA GLU A 153 0.11 3.59 27.18
C GLU A 153 -0.81 4.14 28.27
N GLN A 154 -2.12 4.03 28.01
CA GLN A 154 -3.18 4.31 28.94
C GLN A 154 -4.38 3.39 28.63
N ASP A 155 -4.81 2.60 29.60
CA ASP A 155 -6.00 1.75 29.52
C ASP A 155 -6.04 0.82 28.28
N GLY A 156 -4.88 0.31 27.87
CA GLY A 156 -4.73 -0.55 26.68
C GLY A 156 -4.67 0.19 25.36
N PHE A 157 -4.46 1.51 25.39
CA PHE A 157 -4.27 2.35 24.19
C PHE A 157 -2.94 3.08 24.24
N LEU A 158 -2.40 3.38 23.07
CA LEU A 158 -1.28 4.27 22.85
C LEU A 158 -1.83 5.65 22.49
N ILE A 159 -1.71 6.60 23.42
CA ILE A 159 -2.23 7.96 23.26
C ILE A 159 -1.26 8.80 22.43
N PRO A 160 -1.68 9.44 21.34
CA PRO A 160 -0.81 10.30 20.53
C PRO A 160 -0.53 11.62 21.24
N THR A 161 0.57 11.69 21.97
CA THR A 161 0.94 12.85 22.83
C THR A 161 1.23 14.15 22.06
N TRP A 162 1.41 14.07 20.75
CA TRP A 162 1.59 15.24 19.86
C TRP A 162 0.27 15.89 19.43
N VAL A 163 -0.88 15.23 19.68
CA VAL A 163 -2.19 15.79 19.36
C VAL A 163 -2.64 16.71 20.48
N LYS A 164 -2.73 18.01 20.19
CA LYS A 164 -3.23 19.00 21.17
C LYS A 164 -4.74 18.95 21.27
N PRO A 165 -5.32 19.12 22.49
CA PRO A 165 -6.77 19.22 22.67
C PRO A 165 -7.41 20.31 21.78
N GLY A 166 -8.62 20.06 21.30
CA GLY A 166 -9.40 21.03 20.52
C GLY A 166 -8.99 21.17 19.04
N LYS A 167 -8.05 20.38 18.55
CA LYS A 167 -7.76 20.36 17.11
C LYS A 167 -8.94 19.77 16.32
N PRO A 168 -9.30 20.37 15.16
CA PRO A 168 -10.34 19.80 14.30
C PRO A 168 -9.88 18.52 13.59
N PHE A 169 -10.82 17.64 13.26
CA PHE A 169 -10.58 16.48 12.42
C PHE A 169 -10.14 16.87 10.99
N PRO A 170 -9.34 16.03 10.34
CA PRO A 170 -8.82 14.75 10.81
C PRO A 170 -7.60 14.92 11.72
N ILE A 171 -7.49 14.04 12.73
CA ILE A 171 -6.37 13.99 13.69
C ILE A 171 -6.00 12.52 13.96
N ASP A 172 -4.81 12.31 14.49
CA ASP A 172 -4.43 11.03 15.08
C ASP A 172 -5.27 10.75 16.32
N VAL A 173 -5.66 9.48 16.51
CA VAL A 173 -6.53 9.02 17.58
C VAL A 173 -5.83 7.95 18.42
N PRO A 174 -6.28 7.68 19.68
CA PRO A 174 -5.73 6.58 20.48
C PRO A 174 -5.69 5.27 19.71
N HIS A 175 -4.56 4.55 19.76
CA HIS A 175 -4.32 3.33 19.01
C HIS A 175 -4.33 2.12 19.95
N PRO A 176 -5.06 1.02 19.68
CA PRO A 176 -5.07 -0.15 20.55
C PRO A 176 -3.67 -0.76 20.71
N LEU A 177 -3.16 -0.85 21.94
CA LEU A 177 -1.82 -1.35 22.22
C LEU A 177 -1.61 -2.78 21.72
N LYS A 178 -2.66 -3.59 21.78
CA LYS A 178 -2.63 -5.00 21.37
C LYS A 178 -2.16 -5.18 19.91
N THR A 179 -2.42 -4.25 19.03
CA THR A 179 -1.94 -4.28 17.64
C THR A 179 -0.43 -4.21 17.52
N PHE A 180 0.25 -3.62 18.52
CA PHE A 180 1.71 -3.50 18.59
C PHE A 180 2.34 -4.73 19.23
N THR A 181 1.65 -5.34 20.19
CA THR A 181 2.18 -6.46 20.99
C THR A 181 1.86 -7.83 20.41
N ASP A 182 0.77 -7.96 19.64
CA ASP A 182 0.41 -9.23 19.01
C ASP A 182 1.49 -9.65 17.99
N PRO A 183 1.98 -10.89 18.08
CA PRO A 183 2.85 -11.44 17.04
C PRO A 183 2.03 -11.71 15.76
N ILE A 184 2.63 -11.42 14.60
CA ILE A 184 2.02 -11.79 13.33
C ILE A 184 2.06 -13.31 13.14
N ALA A 185 0.93 -13.90 12.72
CA ALA A 185 0.83 -15.33 12.43
C ALA A 185 0.70 -15.52 10.90
N LEU A 186 1.75 -16.01 10.27
CA LEU A 186 1.83 -16.27 8.83
C LEU A 186 1.76 -17.79 8.58
N LYS A 187 0.82 -18.21 7.72
CA LYS A 187 0.56 -19.64 7.43
C LYS A 187 0.84 -20.01 5.96
N ASN A 188 0.96 -19.02 5.08
CA ASN A 188 1.06 -19.22 3.64
C ASN A 188 2.23 -18.45 3.00
N GLN A 189 3.33 -18.35 3.73
CA GLN A 189 4.51 -17.54 3.37
C GLN A 189 5.07 -17.88 1.98
N VAL A 190 4.98 -19.15 1.55
CA VAL A 190 5.48 -19.58 0.22
C VAL A 190 4.68 -18.93 -0.91
N ALA A 191 3.36 -18.79 -0.76
CA ALA A 191 2.53 -18.11 -1.77
C ALA A 191 2.74 -16.59 -1.70
N ALA A 192 2.76 -16.01 -0.49
CA ALA A 192 3.00 -14.59 -0.28
C ALA A 192 4.36 -14.13 -0.82
N ALA A 193 5.41 -14.95 -0.69
CA ALA A 193 6.75 -14.63 -1.18
C ALA A 193 6.86 -14.54 -2.71
N LYS A 194 5.85 -15.04 -3.46
CA LYS A 194 5.80 -14.90 -4.93
C LYS A 194 5.27 -13.54 -5.38
N ILE A 195 4.65 -12.80 -4.50
CA ILE A 195 4.10 -11.47 -4.81
C ILE A 195 5.27 -10.50 -4.94
N PRO A 196 5.42 -9.80 -6.09
CA PRO A 196 6.42 -8.75 -6.23
C PRO A 196 6.24 -7.68 -5.14
N ALA A 197 7.34 -7.27 -4.53
CA ALA A 197 7.30 -6.24 -3.50
C ALA A 197 8.36 -5.16 -3.75
N THR A 198 8.07 -3.93 -3.37
CA THR A 198 8.98 -2.78 -3.41
C THR A 198 8.97 -2.09 -2.06
N TYR A 199 10.13 -1.70 -1.58
CA TYR A 199 10.28 -0.88 -0.39
C TYR A 199 10.60 0.55 -0.78
N ILE A 200 9.95 1.52 -0.15
CA ILE A 200 10.26 2.95 -0.26
C ILE A 200 10.71 3.42 1.11
N LEU A 201 11.99 3.77 1.23
CA LEU A 201 12.56 4.37 2.44
C LEU A 201 12.52 5.90 2.30
N THR A 202 12.02 6.59 3.31
CA THR A 202 12.16 8.05 3.42
C THR A 202 13.37 8.39 4.25
N VAL A 203 14.10 9.42 3.86
CA VAL A 203 15.28 9.89 4.60
C VAL A 203 15.18 11.41 4.73
N ASP A 204 15.18 11.92 5.96
CA ASP A 204 15.16 13.36 6.21
C ASP A 204 16.32 14.09 5.50
N PRO A 205 16.09 15.31 5.00
CA PRO A 205 17.16 16.09 4.38
C PRO A 205 18.41 16.19 5.25
N GLY A 206 19.56 15.84 4.67
CA GLY A 206 20.86 15.90 5.34
C GLY A 206 21.18 14.73 6.28
N LYS A 207 20.28 13.77 6.46
CA LYS A 207 20.56 12.50 7.14
C LYS A 207 21.06 11.45 6.14
N LYS A 208 21.71 10.41 6.67
CA LYS A 208 22.06 9.21 5.92
C LYS A 208 20.96 8.16 6.07
N PRO A 209 20.77 7.27 5.10
CA PRO A 209 19.78 6.18 5.22
C PRO A 209 19.97 5.34 6.51
N GLU A 210 21.22 5.12 6.93
CA GLU A 210 21.55 4.30 8.11
C GLU A 210 21.07 4.91 9.42
N ASP A 211 20.83 6.23 9.44
CA ASP A 211 20.35 6.96 10.62
C ASP A 211 18.83 6.88 10.77
N ASP A 212 18.12 6.43 9.73
CA ASP A 212 16.67 6.33 9.72
C ASP A 212 16.16 5.16 10.58
N ASP A 213 15.01 5.35 11.23
CA ASP A 213 14.40 4.33 12.10
C ASP A 213 13.92 3.10 11.33
N PHE A 214 13.62 3.23 10.03
CA PHE A 214 13.18 2.17 9.15
C PHE A 214 14.29 1.58 8.27
N PHE A 215 15.55 2.02 8.45
CA PHE A 215 16.68 1.46 7.70
C PHE A 215 16.79 -0.06 7.85
N ALA A 216 16.62 -0.58 9.06
CA ALA A 216 16.66 -2.03 9.29
C ALA A 216 15.57 -2.79 8.51
N ALA A 217 14.38 -2.20 8.34
CA ALA A 217 13.33 -2.78 7.52
C ALA A 217 13.67 -2.71 6.02
N ALA A 218 14.31 -1.63 5.56
CA ALA A 218 14.81 -1.52 4.20
C ALA A 218 15.91 -2.55 3.90
N GLU A 219 16.84 -2.81 4.85
CA GLU A 219 17.85 -3.87 4.73
C GLU A 219 17.21 -5.26 4.67
N ARG A 220 16.16 -5.51 5.46
CA ARG A 220 15.40 -6.75 5.39
C ARG A 220 14.71 -6.92 4.02
N ALA A 221 14.19 -5.84 3.44
CA ALA A 221 13.65 -5.83 2.08
C ALA A 221 14.73 -6.17 1.03
N ARG A 222 15.93 -5.57 1.13
CA ARG A 222 17.08 -5.91 0.26
C ARG A 222 17.48 -7.37 0.37
N ALA A 223 17.53 -7.91 1.59
CA ALA A 223 17.85 -9.32 1.82
C ALA A 223 16.82 -10.28 1.19
N ARG A 224 15.57 -9.84 1.02
CA ARG A 224 14.51 -10.56 0.28
C ARG A 224 14.59 -10.37 -1.24
N GLY A 225 15.54 -9.59 -1.75
CA GLY A 225 15.70 -9.28 -3.17
C GLY A 225 14.69 -8.24 -3.68
N TRP A 226 14.05 -7.48 -2.80
CA TRP A 226 13.10 -6.44 -3.19
C TRP A 226 13.84 -5.16 -3.62
N PRO A 227 13.39 -4.46 -4.67
CA PRO A 227 13.84 -3.11 -4.95
C PRO A 227 13.61 -2.21 -3.74
N VAL A 228 14.63 -1.43 -3.37
CA VAL A 228 14.55 -0.40 -2.33
C VAL A 228 14.79 0.95 -2.97
N LEU A 229 13.74 1.76 -3.01
CA LEU A 229 13.79 3.14 -3.46
C LEU A 229 14.00 4.06 -2.26
N ILE A 230 14.85 5.08 -2.41
CA ILE A 230 15.06 6.09 -1.37
C ILE A 230 14.49 7.41 -1.87
N ILE A 231 13.66 8.05 -1.06
CA ILE A 231 13.15 9.39 -1.31
C ILE A 231 13.52 10.31 -0.15
N GLU A 232 13.94 11.53 -0.47
CA GLU A 232 14.20 12.54 0.55
C GLU A 232 12.88 13.06 1.10
N GLY A 233 12.73 13.05 2.43
CA GLY A 233 11.54 13.52 3.12
C GLY A 233 11.36 12.90 4.50
N ASP A 234 10.34 13.37 5.21
CA ASP A 234 9.98 12.82 6.52
C ASP A 234 9.18 11.51 6.39
N HIS A 235 8.88 10.89 7.54
CA HIS A 235 8.11 9.65 7.64
C HIS A 235 6.73 9.68 6.95
N ASN A 236 6.20 10.85 6.58
CA ASN A 236 4.85 11.01 6.03
C ASN A 236 4.83 11.62 4.61
N PRO A 237 5.53 11.03 3.61
CA PRO A 237 5.63 11.62 2.27
C PRO A 237 4.28 11.70 1.56
N HIS A 238 3.34 10.78 1.83
CA HIS A 238 1.97 10.78 1.31
C HIS A 238 1.17 12.02 1.76
N TRP A 239 1.64 12.70 2.82
CA TRP A 239 1.03 13.92 3.35
C TRP A 239 1.85 15.18 3.06
N ARG A 240 3.19 15.08 3.11
CA ARG A 240 4.12 16.20 2.97
C ARG A 240 4.56 16.46 1.52
N GLN A 241 4.71 15.38 0.74
CA GLN A 241 5.24 15.40 -0.63
C GLN A 241 4.40 14.50 -1.56
N PRO A 242 3.06 14.69 -1.59
CA PRO A 242 2.16 13.76 -2.27
C PRO A 242 2.44 13.65 -3.76
N GLU A 243 2.85 14.75 -4.44
CA GLU A 243 3.18 14.76 -5.87
C GLU A 243 4.39 13.88 -6.18
N ALA A 244 5.47 14.03 -5.40
CA ALA A 244 6.68 13.24 -5.57
C ALA A 244 6.39 11.74 -5.34
N LEU A 245 5.70 11.42 -4.26
CA LEU A 245 5.33 10.03 -3.96
C LEU A 245 4.39 9.43 -5.01
N ALA A 246 3.39 10.19 -5.49
CA ALA A 246 2.50 9.72 -6.56
C ALA A 246 3.28 9.43 -7.86
N GLY A 247 4.31 10.23 -8.16
CA GLY A 247 5.22 9.99 -9.26
C GLY A 247 6.00 8.68 -9.09
N VAL A 248 6.54 8.43 -7.90
CA VAL A 248 7.27 7.19 -7.59
C VAL A 248 6.36 5.97 -7.72
N ILE A 249 5.19 5.99 -7.07
CA ILE A 249 4.24 4.85 -7.08
C ILE A 249 3.77 4.52 -8.50
N ALA A 250 3.45 5.53 -9.31
CA ALA A 250 2.96 5.32 -10.67
C ALA A 250 4.01 4.73 -11.63
N ASN A 251 5.30 4.77 -11.27
CA ASN A 251 6.41 4.24 -12.06
C ASN A 251 7.01 2.94 -11.47
N ILE A 252 6.45 2.37 -10.42
CA ILE A 252 6.84 1.04 -9.93
C ILE A 252 6.35 0.00 -10.94
N PRO A 253 7.27 -0.80 -11.54
CA PRO A 253 6.95 -1.71 -12.64
C PRO A 253 6.06 -2.87 -12.20
#